data_d96ac56fdda1d928ceabf61813e4ff4e
#
_entry.id   d96ac56fdda1d928ceabf61813e4ff4e
#
_cell.length_a   1.000
_cell.length_b   1.000
_cell.length_c   1.000
_cell.angle_alpha   90.00
_cell.angle_beta   90.00
_cell.angle_gamma   90.00
#
_symmetry.space_group_name_H-M   'P 1'
#
loop_
_entity.id
_entity.type
_entity.pdbx_description
1 polymer ?
#
loop_
_entity_poly.entity_id
_entity_poly.type
_entity_poly.pdbx_seq_one_letter_code
_entity_poly.pdbx_strand_id
1 'polypeptide(L)'
;MKEKEIIKKPNHLFYFSVLVFLTTSIIHLYCCVRNLDEYRFLSKKFLMPTLLFLYFQITNRETRSTIIILALIFGSIGDYLLIYYENSKCLVMGLGSFLLGHFFYIIKIVTSIEIKLWKEGMFKALAIFVFFFCFTYYLFKFHLGEGMIKGKVEKPGIMYMSTLSILDSCSIFYFINKKTKESSLVMLGSLLFSTSDFILTKQIFYFDFDYSQFMIMLTYIMAQAFLVIGLSKNKSEKYKIR
;
A
#
# COMPACT_ATOMS: atom_id res chain seq x y z
N MET A 1 -20.41 25.81 -17.70
CA MET A 1 -21.30 24.65 -17.46
C MET A 1 -20.65 23.77 -16.42
N LYS A 2 -21.23 23.67 -15.21
CA LYS A 2 -20.77 22.73 -14.19
C LYS A 2 -21.15 21.32 -14.65
N GLU A 3 -20.18 20.50 -15.02
CA GLU A 3 -20.40 19.07 -15.23
C GLU A 3 -20.94 18.47 -13.92
N LYS A 4 -22.17 17.96 -13.99
CA LYS A 4 -22.76 17.19 -12.89
C LYS A 4 -21.85 15.97 -12.63
N GLU A 5 -21.26 15.89 -11.45
CA GLU A 5 -20.65 14.65 -10.97
C GLU A 5 -21.71 13.55 -10.98
N ILE A 6 -21.57 12.62 -11.90
CA ILE A 6 -22.37 11.39 -11.89
C ILE A 6 -21.74 10.49 -10.81
N ILE A 7 -22.06 10.80 -9.56
CA ILE A 7 -21.79 9.89 -8.44
C ILE A 7 -22.73 8.70 -8.66
N LYS A 8 -22.16 7.56 -9.00
CA LYS A 8 -22.91 6.31 -9.10
C LYS A 8 -23.57 6.06 -7.73
N LYS A 9 -24.91 6.07 -7.68
CA LYS A 9 -25.62 5.71 -6.44
C LYS A 9 -25.17 4.32 -6.01
N PRO A 10 -24.81 4.12 -4.72
CA PRO A 10 -24.40 2.82 -4.22
C PRO A 10 -25.55 1.82 -4.46
N ASN A 11 -25.23 0.74 -5.15
CA ASN A 11 -26.16 -0.36 -5.43
C ASN A 11 -25.94 -1.50 -4.42
N HIS A 12 -26.81 -2.48 -4.40
CA HIS A 12 -26.70 -3.63 -3.49
C HIS A 12 -25.34 -4.34 -3.61
N LEU A 13 -24.75 -4.39 -4.80
CA LEU A 13 -23.46 -5.02 -5.05
C LEU A 13 -22.30 -4.25 -4.40
N PHE A 14 -22.40 -2.92 -4.30
CA PHE A 14 -21.45 -2.11 -3.54
C PHE A 14 -21.47 -2.47 -2.05
N TYR A 15 -22.66 -2.47 -1.41
CA TYR A 15 -22.79 -2.83 0.00
C TYR A 15 -22.32 -4.25 0.26
N PHE A 16 -22.65 -5.18 -0.64
CA PHE A 16 -22.18 -6.55 -0.57
C PHE A 16 -20.65 -6.64 -0.63
N SER A 17 -20.00 -5.92 -1.54
CA SER A 17 -18.52 -5.91 -1.65
C SER A 17 -17.85 -5.31 -0.41
N VAL A 18 -18.41 -4.26 0.18
CA VAL A 18 -17.94 -3.70 1.46
C VAL A 18 -18.07 -4.76 2.57
N LEU A 19 -19.23 -5.40 2.68
CA LEU A 19 -19.47 -6.45 3.68
C LEU A 19 -18.46 -7.60 3.53
N VAL A 20 -18.25 -8.10 2.32
CA VAL A 20 -17.29 -9.19 2.03
C VAL A 20 -15.88 -8.79 2.44
N PHE A 21 -15.42 -7.60 2.06
CA PHE A 21 -14.07 -7.13 2.42
C PHE A 21 -13.92 -6.97 3.95
N LEU A 22 -14.88 -6.35 4.62
CA LEU A 22 -14.85 -6.18 6.07
C LEU A 22 -14.90 -7.53 6.81
N THR A 23 -15.77 -8.43 6.40
CA THR A 23 -15.88 -9.76 7.02
C THR A 23 -14.58 -10.55 6.86
N THR A 24 -14.00 -10.57 5.64
CA THR A 24 -12.71 -11.22 5.40
C THR A 24 -11.60 -10.61 6.25
N SER A 25 -11.56 -9.28 6.37
CA SER A 25 -10.58 -8.56 7.18
C SER A 25 -10.73 -8.89 8.68
N ILE A 26 -11.94 -8.88 9.21
CA ILE A 26 -12.23 -9.21 10.62
C ILE A 26 -11.86 -10.67 10.93
N ILE A 27 -12.23 -11.59 10.06
CA ILE A 27 -11.86 -13.02 10.22
C ILE A 27 -10.33 -13.17 10.24
N HIS A 28 -9.64 -12.51 9.31
CA HIS A 28 -8.19 -12.57 9.25
C HIS A 28 -7.52 -12.01 10.51
N LEU A 29 -7.96 -10.84 10.98
CA LEU A 29 -7.46 -10.22 12.21
C LEU A 29 -7.76 -11.08 13.45
N TYR A 30 -8.94 -11.68 13.52
CA TYR A 30 -9.28 -12.64 14.58
C TYR A 30 -8.33 -13.85 14.57
N CYS A 31 -8.03 -14.42 13.39
CA CYS A 31 -7.07 -15.51 13.26
C CYS A 31 -5.67 -15.10 13.70
N CYS A 32 -5.25 -13.85 13.43
CA CYS A 32 -3.97 -13.32 13.90
C CYS A 32 -3.90 -13.23 15.43
N VAL A 33 -4.98 -12.75 16.08
CA VAL A 33 -5.04 -12.65 17.57
C VAL A 33 -5.04 -14.02 18.23
N ARG A 34 -5.71 -15.00 17.62
CA ARG A 34 -5.87 -16.34 18.18
C ARG A 34 -4.78 -17.32 17.74
N ASN A 35 -3.78 -16.87 16.95
CA ASN A 35 -2.70 -17.70 16.39
C ASN A 35 -3.23 -18.95 15.64
N LEU A 36 -4.31 -18.78 14.87
CA LEU A 36 -4.92 -19.84 14.07
C LEU A 36 -4.26 -19.88 12.68
N ASP A 37 -3.07 -20.46 12.57
CA ASP A 37 -2.21 -20.36 11.40
C ASP A 37 -2.84 -20.86 10.10
N GLU A 38 -3.51 -22.01 10.10
CA GLU A 38 -4.16 -22.55 8.90
C GLU A 38 -5.25 -21.59 8.35
N TYR A 39 -6.11 -21.09 9.23
CA TYR A 39 -7.15 -20.12 8.86
C TYR A 39 -6.59 -18.75 8.51
N ARG A 40 -5.51 -18.35 9.16
CA ARG A 40 -4.77 -17.12 8.84
C ARG A 40 -4.20 -17.18 7.43
N PHE A 41 -3.55 -18.28 7.05
CA PHE A 41 -3.02 -18.48 5.71
C PHE A 41 -4.13 -18.52 4.65
N LEU A 42 -5.25 -19.14 4.96
CA LEU A 42 -6.39 -19.18 4.05
C LEU A 42 -7.00 -17.79 3.87
N SER A 43 -7.34 -17.10 4.95
CA SER A 43 -8.00 -15.79 4.92
C SER A 43 -7.11 -14.71 4.27
N LYS A 44 -5.77 -14.77 4.44
CA LYS A 44 -4.83 -13.84 3.82
C LYS A 44 -4.95 -13.82 2.29
N LYS A 45 -5.15 -14.98 1.67
CA LYS A 45 -5.29 -15.11 0.20
C LYS A 45 -6.49 -14.35 -0.37
N PHE A 46 -7.51 -14.09 0.44
CA PHE A 46 -8.74 -13.42 0.02
C PHE A 46 -8.75 -11.91 0.28
N LEU A 47 -7.82 -11.36 1.06
CA LEU A 47 -7.80 -9.93 1.40
C LEU A 47 -7.71 -9.03 0.16
N MET A 48 -6.70 -9.23 -0.67
CA MET A 48 -6.52 -8.41 -1.87
C MET A 48 -7.58 -8.67 -2.95
N PRO A 49 -8.00 -9.92 -3.25
CA PRO A 49 -9.12 -10.18 -4.14
C PRO A 49 -10.43 -9.51 -3.71
N THR A 50 -10.77 -9.52 -2.42
CA THR A 50 -11.99 -8.86 -1.93
C THR A 50 -11.89 -7.34 -2.00
N LEU A 51 -10.70 -6.76 -1.74
CA LEU A 51 -10.44 -5.34 -1.95
C LEU A 51 -10.51 -4.96 -3.44
N LEU A 52 -10.01 -5.80 -4.34
CA LEU A 52 -10.13 -5.61 -5.78
C LEU A 52 -11.60 -5.66 -6.23
N PHE A 53 -12.39 -6.57 -5.67
CA PHE A 53 -13.83 -6.61 -5.93
C PHE A 53 -14.52 -5.33 -5.46
N LEU A 54 -14.20 -4.82 -4.28
CA LEU A 54 -14.68 -3.52 -3.80
C LEU A 54 -14.24 -2.38 -4.75
N TYR A 55 -12.97 -2.38 -5.20
CA TYR A 55 -12.47 -1.39 -6.14
C TYR A 55 -13.28 -1.34 -7.44
N PHE A 56 -13.70 -2.50 -7.97
CA PHE A 56 -14.57 -2.56 -9.14
C PHE A 56 -15.97 -1.97 -8.90
N GLN A 57 -16.46 -1.97 -7.66
CA GLN A 57 -17.77 -1.39 -7.33
C GLN A 57 -17.72 0.12 -7.11
N ILE A 58 -16.61 0.65 -6.58
CA ILE A 58 -16.44 2.10 -6.36
C ILE A 58 -16.00 2.86 -7.62
N THR A 59 -15.56 2.13 -8.67
CA THR A 59 -15.11 2.71 -9.93
C THR A 59 -15.99 2.28 -11.10
N ASN A 60 -16.18 3.20 -12.08
CA ASN A 60 -16.79 2.90 -13.37
C ASN A 60 -15.71 2.52 -14.39
N ARG A 61 -16.09 1.95 -15.54
CA ARG A 61 -15.15 1.60 -16.61
C ARG A 61 -14.26 2.78 -17.03
N GLU A 62 -14.81 4.00 -17.07
CA GLU A 62 -14.09 5.22 -17.46
C GLU A 62 -13.14 5.75 -16.39
N THR A 63 -13.42 5.51 -15.10
CA THR A 63 -12.60 5.99 -13.97
C THR A 63 -11.64 4.92 -13.44
N ARG A 64 -11.82 3.68 -13.90
CA ARG A 64 -11.01 2.55 -13.45
C ARG A 64 -9.58 2.66 -13.98
N SER A 65 -8.62 2.52 -13.07
CA SER A 65 -7.20 2.56 -13.39
C SER A 65 -6.61 1.16 -13.38
N THR A 66 -6.07 0.74 -14.52
CA THR A 66 -5.31 -0.52 -14.65
C THR A 66 -4.10 -0.55 -13.70
N ILE A 67 -3.51 0.62 -13.42
CA ILE A 67 -2.36 0.75 -12.51
C ILE A 67 -2.73 0.29 -11.09
N ILE A 68 -3.92 0.65 -10.58
CA ILE A 68 -4.39 0.21 -9.26
C ILE A 68 -4.69 -1.29 -9.26
N ILE A 69 -5.25 -1.81 -10.36
CA ILE A 69 -5.48 -3.26 -10.50
C ILE A 69 -4.16 -4.02 -10.43
N LEU A 70 -3.13 -3.56 -11.14
CA LEU A 70 -1.79 -4.16 -11.09
C LEU A 70 -1.19 -4.08 -9.69
N ALA A 71 -1.31 -2.94 -9.00
CA ALA A 71 -0.84 -2.81 -7.61
C ALA A 71 -1.49 -3.86 -6.69
N LEU A 72 -2.80 -4.08 -6.79
CA LEU A 72 -3.52 -5.09 -6.00
C LEU A 72 -3.16 -6.54 -6.39
N ILE A 73 -2.94 -6.81 -7.68
CA ILE A 73 -2.51 -8.14 -8.14
C ILE A 73 -1.12 -8.45 -7.57
N PHE A 74 -0.16 -7.53 -7.70
CA PHE A 74 1.18 -7.73 -7.15
C PHE A 74 1.18 -7.80 -5.62
N GLY A 75 0.32 -7.03 -4.94
CA GLY A 75 0.07 -7.17 -3.50
C GLY A 75 -0.44 -8.57 -3.14
N SER A 76 -1.41 -9.10 -3.90
CA SER A 76 -1.95 -10.47 -3.69
C SER A 76 -0.88 -11.55 -3.87
N ILE A 77 -0.03 -11.42 -4.89
CA ILE A 77 1.10 -12.33 -5.13
C ILE A 77 2.10 -12.25 -3.97
N GLY A 78 2.41 -11.03 -3.50
CA GLY A 78 3.27 -10.80 -2.34
C GLY A 78 2.71 -11.45 -1.07
N ASP A 79 1.42 -11.27 -0.80
CA ASP A 79 0.73 -11.92 0.33
C ASP A 79 0.84 -13.44 0.29
N TYR A 80 0.64 -14.04 -0.89
CA TYR A 80 0.77 -15.48 -1.07
C TYR A 80 2.19 -15.98 -0.85
N LEU A 81 3.19 -15.31 -1.41
CA LEU A 81 4.60 -15.70 -1.30
C LEU A 81 5.12 -15.55 0.13
N LEU A 82 4.72 -14.50 0.85
CA LEU A 82 5.12 -14.29 2.24
C LEU A 82 4.45 -15.24 3.24
N ILE A 83 3.50 -16.07 2.84
CA ILE A 83 3.07 -17.21 3.66
C ILE A 83 4.25 -18.18 3.91
N TYR A 84 5.14 -18.29 2.92
CA TYR A 84 6.29 -19.20 2.93
C TYR A 84 7.61 -18.43 3.13
N TYR A 85 7.64 -17.38 3.95
CA TYR A 85 8.78 -16.48 4.13
C TYR A 85 10.04 -17.18 4.69
N GLU A 86 9.91 -18.32 5.36
CA GLU A 86 11.03 -19.17 5.81
C GLU A 86 11.88 -19.66 4.63
N ASN A 87 11.28 -19.82 3.47
CA ASN A 87 12.00 -20.07 2.23
C ASN A 87 12.53 -18.73 1.68
N SER A 88 13.86 -18.58 1.68
CA SER A 88 14.51 -17.33 1.23
C SER A 88 14.14 -16.90 -0.20
N LYS A 89 13.84 -17.85 -1.10
CA LYS A 89 13.36 -17.52 -2.47
C LYS A 89 11.95 -16.93 -2.41
N CYS A 90 11.04 -17.52 -1.63
CA CYS A 90 9.69 -17.01 -1.47
C CYS A 90 9.70 -15.62 -0.79
N LEU A 91 10.57 -15.42 0.20
CA LEU A 91 10.77 -14.12 0.85
C LEU A 91 11.20 -13.06 -0.16
N VAL A 92 12.26 -13.30 -0.94
CA VAL A 92 12.78 -12.32 -1.92
C VAL A 92 11.76 -12.05 -3.03
N MET A 93 11.08 -13.08 -3.54
CA MET A 93 10.04 -12.94 -4.56
C MET A 93 8.82 -12.20 -4.02
N GLY A 94 8.43 -12.45 -2.75
CA GLY A 94 7.34 -11.74 -2.07
C GLY A 94 7.65 -10.26 -1.89
N LEU A 95 8.83 -9.92 -1.39
CA LEU A 95 9.30 -8.53 -1.29
C LEU A 95 9.35 -7.86 -2.67
N GLY A 96 9.86 -8.55 -3.70
CA GLY A 96 9.89 -8.05 -5.07
C GLY A 96 8.48 -7.78 -5.63
N SER A 97 7.52 -8.64 -5.32
CA SER A 97 6.12 -8.45 -5.70
C SER A 97 5.51 -7.21 -5.04
N PHE A 98 5.69 -7.04 -3.74
CA PHE A 98 5.25 -5.82 -3.05
C PHE A 98 5.94 -4.57 -3.59
N LEU A 99 7.24 -4.63 -3.88
CA LEU A 99 7.98 -3.52 -4.49
C LEU A 99 7.34 -3.09 -5.82
N LEU A 100 6.95 -4.03 -6.68
CA LEU A 100 6.21 -3.73 -7.91
C LEU A 100 4.83 -3.13 -7.60
N GLY A 101 4.12 -3.63 -6.60
CA GLY A 101 2.85 -3.04 -6.15
C GLY A 101 3.01 -1.57 -5.73
N HIS A 102 4.03 -1.27 -4.91
CA HIS A 102 4.35 0.11 -4.51
C HIS A 102 4.73 0.99 -5.70
N PHE A 103 5.50 0.47 -6.64
CA PHE A 103 5.86 1.18 -7.86
C PHE A 103 4.61 1.61 -8.66
N PHE A 104 3.61 0.73 -8.78
CA PHE A 104 2.35 1.09 -9.42
C PHE A 104 1.57 2.15 -8.63
N TYR A 105 1.56 2.10 -7.30
CA TYR A 105 0.97 3.18 -6.50
C TYR A 105 1.70 4.50 -6.69
N ILE A 106 3.04 4.51 -6.71
CA ILE A 106 3.85 5.70 -6.98
C ILE A 106 3.48 6.30 -8.35
N ILE A 107 3.44 5.49 -9.41
CA ILE A 107 3.03 5.94 -10.75
C ILE A 107 1.65 6.59 -10.69
N LYS A 108 0.69 5.96 -10.00
CA LYS A 108 -0.67 6.49 -9.90
C LYS A 108 -0.70 7.82 -9.15
N ILE A 109 0.03 7.96 -8.07
CA ILE A 109 0.13 9.22 -7.30
C ILE A 109 0.77 10.31 -8.15
N VAL A 110 1.93 10.02 -8.75
CA VAL A 110 2.69 10.98 -9.58
C VAL A 110 1.85 11.49 -10.76
N THR A 111 1.15 10.59 -11.45
CA THR A 111 0.26 10.95 -12.57
C THR A 111 -1.02 11.68 -12.15
N SER A 112 -1.33 11.68 -10.84
CA SER A 112 -2.46 12.42 -10.27
C SER A 112 -2.10 13.85 -9.86
N ILE A 113 -0.83 14.24 -9.95
CA ILE A 113 -0.32 15.58 -9.63
C ILE A 113 -0.03 16.31 -10.95
N GLU A 114 -0.51 17.54 -11.05
CA GLU A 114 -0.25 18.39 -12.23
C GLU A 114 1.25 18.67 -12.39
N ILE A 115 1.72 18.64 -13.65
CA ILE A 115 3.15 18.88 -13.98
C ILE A 115 3.62 20.25 -13.46
N LYS A 116 2.75 21.26 -13.47
CA LYS A 116 3.07 22.59 -12.94
C LYS A 116 3.43 22.54 -11.46
N LEU A 117 2.67 21.79 -10.65
CA LEU A 117 2.92 21.63 -9.21
C LEU A 117 4.24 20.90 -8.94
N TRP A 118 4.60 19.94 -9.79
CA TRP A 118 5.91 19.29 -9.71
C TRP A 118 7.05 20.27 -9.96
N LYS A 119 6.95 21.12 -10.99
CA LYS A 119 7.98 22.12 -11.32
C LYS A 119 8.15 23.16 -10.21
N GLU A 120 7.04 23.67 -9.67
CA GLU A 120 7.05 24.69 -8.62
C GLU A 120 7.43 24.13 -7.24
N GLY A 121 7.10 22.86 -6.98
CA GLY A 121 7.30 22.20 -5.70
C GLY A 121 8.48 21.23 -5.63
N MET A 122 9.33 21.15 -6.65
CA MET A 122 10.39 20.13 -6.76
C MET A 122 11.33 20.14 -5.55
N PHE A 123 11.75 21.30 -5.07
CA PHE A 123 12.59 21.39 -3.87
C PHE A 123 11.90 20.88 -2.62
N LYS A 124 10.60 21.14 -2.46
CA LYS A 124 9.80 20.60 -1.35
C LYS A 124 9.67 19.08 -1.45
N ALA A 125 9.39 18.56 -2.64
CA ALA A 125 9.32 17.13 -2.88
C ALA A 125 10.66 16.45 -2.58
N LEU A 126 11.78 17.03 -3.00
CA LEU A 126 13.13 16.53 -2.72
C LEU A 126 13.43 16.56 -1.21
N ALA A 127 13.11 17.65 -0.52
CA ALA A 127 13.33 17.76 0.93
C ALA A 127 12.55 16.70 1.71
N ILE A 128 11.28 16.46 1.34
CA ILE A 128 10.44 15.40 1.93
C ILE A 128 11.07 14.04 1.66
N PHE A 129 11.50 13.78 0.43
CA PHE A 129 12.15 12.52 0.07
C PHE A 129 13.43 12.29 0.88
N VAL A 130 14.32 13.27 0.95
CA VAL A 130 15.57 13.17 1.72
C VAL A 130 15.27 12.89 3.19
N PHE A 131 14.30 13.60 3.77
CA PHE A 131 13.88 13.37 5.16
C PHE A 131 13.43 11.92 5.39
N PHE A 132 12.48 11.44 4.59
CA PHE A 132 11.96 10.07 4.74
C PHE A 132 13.02 9.02 4.44
N PHE A 133 13.84 9.24 3.43
CA PHE A 133 14.95 8.34 3.09
C PHE A 133 15.96 8.25 4.23
N CYS A 134 16.41 9.38 4.78
CA CYS A 134 17.32 9.39 5.92
C CYS A 134 16.69 8.76 7.17
N PHE A 135 15.43 9.05 7.44
CA PHE A 135 14.69 8.48 8.57
C PHE A 135 14.55 6.96 8.45
N THR A 136 14.08 6.47 7.31
CA THR A 136 13.94 5.02 7.08
C THR A 136 15.30 4.31 7.01
N TYR A 137 16.34 4.94 6.43
CA TYR A 137 17.70 4.42 6.44
C TYR A 137 18.27 4.32 7.85
N TYR A 138 18.03 5.34 8.69
CA TYR A 138 18.41 5.31 10.12
C TYR A 138 17.74 4.14 10.84
N LEU A 139 16.41 4.01 10.72
CA LEU A 139 15.67 2.90 11.31
C LEU A 139 16.19 1.54 10.81
N PHE A 140 16.45 1.42 9.53
CA PHE A 140 17.01 0.21 8.93
C PHE A 140 18.37 -0.11 9.52
N LYS A 141 19.32 0.84 9.49
CA LYS A 141 20.70 0.59 9.91
C LYS A 141 20.80 0.25 11.40
N PHE A 142 20.09 0.98 12.27
CA PHE A 142 20.22 0.83 13.72
C PHE A 142 19.30 -0.23 14.31
N HIS A 143 18.18 -0.53 13.69
CA HIS A 143 17.18 -1.45 14.24
C HIS A 143 17.04 -2.76 13.46
N LEU A 144 17.44 -2.81 12.18
CA LEU A 144 17.18 -3.96 11.31
C LEU A 144 18.43 -4.46 10.58
N GLY A 145 19.52 -3.69 10.55
CA GLY A 145 20.69 -3.97 9.68
C GLY A 145 21.36 -5.31 9.96
N GLU A 146 21.60 -5.66 11.22
CA GLU A 146 22.28 -6.90 11.56
C GLU A 146 21.48 -8.16 11.17
N GLY A 147 20.17 -8.16 11.43
CA GLY A 147 19.30 -9.29 11.08
C GLY A 147 19.22 -9.52 9.58
N MET A 148 19.11 -8.44 8.81
CA MET A 148 19.03 -8.50 7.33
C MET A 148 20.36 -8.90 6.69
N ILE A 149 21.50 -8.49 7.25
CA ILE A 149 22.83 -8.94 6.81
C ILE A 149 22.95 -10.45 7.05
N LYS A 150 22.58 -10.94 8.24
CA LYS A 150 22.57 -12.37 8.54
C LYS A 150 21.63 -13.14 7.59
N GLY A 151 20.47 -12.57 7.27
CA GLY A 151 19.52 -13.17 6.33
C GLY A 151 19.90 -13.04 4.84
N LYS A 152 21.03 -12.41 4.49
CA LYS A 152 21.50 -12.17 3.10
C LYS A 152 20.49 -11.38 2.24
N VAL A 153 19.63 -10.58 2.86
CA VAL A 153 18.58 -9.78 2.17
C VAL A 153 18.82 -8.27 2.30
N GLU A 154 20.02 -7.85 2.66
CA GLU A 154 20.38 -6.45 2.85
C GLU A 154 20.11 -5.61 1.59
N LYS A 155 20.63 -6.04 0.43
CA LYS A 155 20.44 -5.32 -0.84
C LYS A 155 18.97 -5.22 -1.27
N PRO A 156 18.20 -6.32 -1.33
CA PRO A 156 16.76 -6.27 -1.56
C PRO A 156 16.03 -5.38 -0.54
N GLY A 157 16.42 -5.43 0.72
CA GLY A 157 15.86 -4.61 1.80
C GLY A 157 16.08 -3.11 1.58
N ILE A 158 17.29 -2.69 1.19
CA ILE A 158 17.59 -1.28 0.87
C ILE A 158 16.74 -0.81 -0.32
N MET A 159 16.63 -1.62 -1.38
CA MET A 159 15.77 -1.28 -2.53
C MET A 159 14.32 -1.12 -2.12
N TYR A 160 13.83 -2.05 -1.31
CA TYR A 160 12.46 -2.04 -0.80
C TYR A 160 12.17 -0.79 0.03
N MET A 161 13.03 -0.50 0.99
CA MET A 161 12.94 0.67 1.85
C MET A 161 13.00 1.99 1.05
N SER A 162 13.88 2.07 0.04
CA SER A 162 13.96 3.23 -0.84
C SER A 162 12.63 3.46 -1.58
N THR A 163 11.99 2.39 -2.04
CA THR A 163 10.69 2.45 -2.71
C THR A 163 9.58 2.93 -1.78
N LEU A 164 9.56 2.47 -0.52
CA LEU A 164 8.63 2.96 0.50
C LEU A 164 8.85 4.46 0.78
N SER A 165 10.11 4.90 0.92
CA SER A 165 10.43 6.32 1.13
C SER A 165 9.96 7.19 -0.04
N ILE A 166 10.03 6.69 -1.28
CA ILE A 166 9.50 7.38 -2.46
C ILE A 166 7.97 7.42 -2.41
N LEU A 167 7.32 6.30 -2.04
CA LEU A 167 5.87 6.24 -1.91
C LEU A 167 5.35 7.24 -0.88
N ASP A 168 5.96 7.27 0.31
CA ASP A 168 5.60 8.22 1.38
C ASP A 168 5.81 9.66 0.94
N SER A 169 6.94 9.96 0.31
CA SER A 169 7.25 11.31 -0.16
C SER A 169 6.27 11.78 -1.23
N CYS A 170 5.96 10.94 -2.21
CA CYS A 170 4.98 11.26 -3.26
C CYS A 170 3.58 11.47 -2.69
N SER A 171 3.17 10.66 -1.71
CA SER A 171 1.86 10.74 -1.08
C SER A 171 1.70 12.00 -0.22
N ILE A 172 2.74 12.37 0.54
CA ILE A 172 2.77 13.61 1.33
C ILE A 172 2.79 14.82 0.41
N PHE A 173 3.62 14.82 -0.64
CA PHE A 173 3.65 15.89 -1.63
C PHE A 173 2.29 16.06 -2.31
N TYR A 174 1.62 14.94 -2.65
CA TYR A 174 0.27 14.94 -3.18
C TYR A 174 -0.74 15.57 -2.20
N PHE A 175 -0.68 15.20 -0.91
CA PHE A 175 -1.54 15.78 0.13
C PHE A 175 -1.32 17.27 0.31
N ILE A 176 -0.06 17.73 0.39
CA ILE A 176 0.27 19.16 0.58
C ILE A 176 -0.31 20.02 -0.56
N ASN A 177 -0.33 19.50 -1.78
CA ASN A 177 -0.80 20.25 -2.96
C ASN A 177 -2.31 20.18 -3.19
N LYS A 178 -2.95 19.06 -2.84
CA LYS A 178 -4.40 18.88 -3.10
C LYS A 178 -5.27 19.17 -1.90
N LYS A 179 -4.82 18.87 -0.68
CA LYS A 179 -5.52 19.09 0.61
C LYS A 179 -6.98 18.59 0.61
N THR A 180 -7.24 17.47 -0.03
CA THR A 180 -8.54 16.81 -0.10
C THR A 180 -8.60 15.61 0.83
N LYS A 181 -9.82 15.12 1.14
CA LYS A 181 -10.01 13.88 1.89
C LYS A 181 -9.33 12.68 1.22
N GLU A 182 -9.41 12.63 -0.10
CA GLU A 182 -8.81 11.58 -0.92
C GLU A 182 -7.27 11.60 -0.81
N SER A 183 -6.64 12.77 -0.93
CA SER A 183 -5.19 12.89 -0.78
C SER A 183 -4.71 12.62 0.66
N SER A 184 -5.54 12.95 1.67
CA SER A 184 -5.27 12.57 3.06
C SER A 184 -5.30 11.06 3.26
N LEU A 185 -6.26 10.35 2.66
CA LEU A 185 -6.31 8.89 2.69
C LEU A 185 -5.08 8.26 2.03
N VAL A 186 -4.63 8.80 0.89
CA VAL A 186 -3.42 8.31 0.21
C VAL A 186 -2.19 8.47 1.10
N MET A 187 -2.03 9.64 1.73
CA MET A 187 -0.92 9.89 2.66
C MET A 187 -0.97 8.96 3.87
N LEU A 188 -2.12 8.84 4.54
CA LEU A 188 -2.27 7.94 5.68
C LEU A 188 -2.05 6.48 5.27
N GLY A 189 -2.53 6.08 4.09
CA GLY A 189 -2.36 4.75 3.56
C GLY A 189 -0.89 4.39 3.34
N SER A 190 -0.08 5.29 2.76
CA SER A 190 1.35 5.05 2.56
C SER A 190 2.10 4.93 3.89
N LEU A 191 1.86 5.83 4.84
CA LEU A 191 2.50 5.80 6.16
C LEU A 191 2.14 4.54 6.95
N LEU A 192 0.89 4.09 6.90
CA LEU A 192 0.46 2.82 7.50
C LEU A 192 1.14 1.62 6.83
N PHE A 193 1.36 1.70 5.50
CA PHE A 193 2.08 0.65 4.78
C PHE A 193 3.52 0.54 5.27
N SER A 194 4.24 1.67 5.32
CA SER A 194 5.62 1.73 5.84
C SER A 194 5.69 1.25 7.29
N THR A 195 4.69 1.56 8.12
CA THR A 195 4.59 1.07 9.51
C THR A 195 4.41 -0.46 9.54
N SER A 196 3.51 -1.00 8.72
CA SER A 196 3.29 -2.45 8.60
C SER A 196 4.58 -3.18 8.23
N ASP A 197 5.28 -2.68 7.22
CA ASP A 197 6.48 -3.32 6.71
C ASP A 197 7.67 -3.21 7.68
N PHE A 198 7.74 -2.12 8.44
CA PHE A 198 8.72 -2.01 9.52
C PHE A 198 8.48 -3.07 10.62
N ILE A 199 7.23 -3.25 11.04
CA ILE A 199 6.86 -4.26 12.04
C ILE A 199 7.12 -5.67 11.49
N LEU A 200 6.75 -5.93 10.22
CA LEU A 200 7.00 -7.20 9.54
C LEU A 200 8.50 -7.54 9.48
N THR A 201 9.32 -6.55 9.13
CA THR A 201 10.77 -6.72 9.07
C THR A 201 11.36 -7.04 10.44
N LYS A 202 10.88 -6.36 11.49
CA LYS A 202 11.25 -6.69 12.87
C LYS A 202 10.92 -8.12 13.24
N GLN A 203 9.71 -8.57 12.91
CA GLN A 203 9.27 -9.93 13.20
C GLN A 203 10.11 -10.99 12.47
N ILE A 204 10.39 -10.77 11.18
CA ILE A 204 11.14 -11.74 10.37
C ILE A 204 12.61 -11.86 10.80
N PHE A 205 13.26 -10.74 11.14
CA PHE A 205 14.71 -10.69 11.29
C PHE A 205 15.21 -10.56 12.72
N TYR A 206 14.35 -10.24 13.69
CA TYR A 206 14.78 -10.01 15.07
C TYR A 206 14.08 -10.89 16.08
N PHE A 207 12.83 -10.65 16.33
CA PHE A 207 12.04 -11.41 17.30
C PHE A 207 10.55 -11.22 17.03
N ASP A 208 9.83 -12.27 17.30
CA ASP A 208 8.38 -12.23 17.38
C ASP A 208 7.97 -11.64 18.72
N PHE A 209 6.94 -10.82 18.74
CA PHE A 209 6.38 -10.21 19.93
C PHE A 209 4.87 -10.32 19.94
N ASP A 210 4.27 -10.23 21.12
CA ASP A 210 2.84 -10.40 21.30
C ASP A 210 2.05 -9.50 20.35
N TYR A 211 1.08 -10.09 19.66
CA TYR A 211 0.22 -9.41 18.68
C TYR A 211 0.93 -8.82 17.45
N SER A 212 2.19 -9.17 17.18
CA SER A 212 2.93 -8.66 16.01
C SER A 212 2.17 -8.89 14.71
N GLN A 213 1.68 -10.11 14.49
CA GLN A 213 0.89 -10.46 13.31
C GLN A 213 -0.40 -9.64 13.19
N PHE A 214 -1.09 -9.40 14.30
CA PHE A 214 -2.28 -8.56 14.32
C PHE A 214 -1.94 -7.11 13.92
N MET A 215 -0.87 -6.54 14.49
CA MET A 215 -0.45 -5.16 14.19
C MET A 215 -0.03 -4.99 12.74
N ILE A 216 0.74 -5.94 12.20
CA ILE A 216 1.15 -5.97 10.79
C ILE A 216 -0.09 -5.98 9.90
N MET A 217 -1.00 -6.91 10.13
CA MET A 217 -2.16 -7.09 9.25
C MET A 217 -3.20 -5.98 9.40
N LEU A 218 -3.39 -5.42 10.60
CA LEU A 218 -4.27 -4.27 10.80
C LEU A 218 -3.77 -3.05 10.02
N THR A 219 -2.49 -2.69 10.17
CA THR A 219 -1.90 -1.55 9.46
C THR A 219 -1.87 -1.79 7.95
N TYR A 220 -1.58 -3.01 7.50
CA TYR A 220 -1.57 -3.40 6.09
C TYR A 220 -2.96 -3.30 5.43
N ILE A 221 -4.00 -3.88 6.06
CA ILE A 221 -5.37 -3.85 5.53
C ILE A 221 -5.87 -2.40 5.42
N MET A 222 -5.63 -1.59 6.46
CA MET A 222 -5.98 -0.17 6.44
C MET A 222 -5.19 0.59 5.37
N ALA A 223 -3.90 0.33 5.24
CA ALA A 223 -3.04 0.94 4.22
C ALA A 223 -3.57 0.69 2.81
N GLN A 224 -3.83 -0.56 2.47
CA GLN A 224 -4.34 -0.96 1.16
C GLN A 224 -5.72 -0.34 0.88
N ALA A 225 -6.63 -0.39 1.85
CA ALA A 225 -7.96 0.22 1.71
C ALA A 225 -7.87 1.74 1.49
N PHE A 226 -7.04 2.45 2.26
CA PHE A 226 -6.89 3.90 2.14
C PHE A 226 -6.24 4.31 0.83
N LEU A 227 -5.19 3.61 0.38
CA LEU A 227 -4.58 3.86 -0.93
C LEU A 227 -5.59 3.64 -2.06
N VAL A 228 -6.31 2.53 -2.04
CA VAL A 228 -7.28 2.20 -3.10
C VAL A 228 -8.44 3.19 -3.11
N ILE A 229 -9.04 3.50 -1.96
CA ILE A 229 -10.17 4.45 -1.87
C ILE A 229 -9.72 5.87 -2.24
N GLY A 230 -8.58 6.31 -1.73
CA GLY A 230 -8.04 7.64 -2.00
C GLY A 230 -7.67 7.84 -3.47
N LEU A 231 -7.13 6.81 -4.13
CA LEU A 231 -6.74 6.90 -5.55
C LEU A 231 -7.88 6.61 -6.52
N SER A 232 -8.99 5.97 -6.07
CA SER A 232 -10.13 5.63 -6.92
C SER A 232 -10.94 6.84 -7.40
N LYS A 233 -11.02 7.89 -6.57
CA LYS A 233 -11.81 9.10 -6.85
C LYS A 233 -11.08 10.16 -7.67
N ASN A 234 -9.79 9.93 -7.97
CA ASN A 234 -9.03 10.84 -8.81
C ASN A 234 -9.47 10.70 -10.28
N LYS A 235 -10.28 11.64 -10.74
CA LYS A 235 -10.40 11.90 -12.18
C LYS A 235 -9.01 12.31 -12.66
N SER A 236 -8.34 11.47 -13.47
CA SER A 236 -7.30 11.99 -14.35
C SER A 236 -7.98 13.06 -15.18
N GLU A 237 -7.63 14.34 -14.97
CA GLU A 237 -7.96 15.35 -15.95
C GLU A 237 -7.37 14.86 -17.27
N LYS A 238 -8.25 14.42 -18.18
CA LYS A 238 -7.86 14.09 -19.54
C LYS A 238 -7.03 15.28 -20.02
N TYR A 239 -5.76 15.02 -20.32
CA TYR A 239 -4.92 15.99 -21.00
C TYR A 239 -5.72 16.54 -22.19
N LYS A 240 -6.20 17.76 -22.09
CA LYS A 240 -6.56 18.56 -23.26
C LYS A 240 -5.23 18.98 -23.88
N ILE A 241 -4.70 18.10 -24.72
CA ILE A 241 -3.74 18.53 -25.74
C ILE A 241 -4.56 19.41 -26.69
N ARG A 242 -4.38 20.70 -26.57
CA ARG A 242 -4.67 21.69 -27.62
C ARG A 242 -3.37 22.23 -28.12
#